data_bfa8c88370956caa7603048d23835553
#
_entry.id   bfa8c88370956caa7603048d23835553
#
_cell.length_a   1.000
_cell.length_b   1.000
_cell.length_c   1.000
_cell.angle_alpha   90.00
_cell.angle_beta   90.00
_cell.angle_gamma   90.00
#
_symmetry.space_group_name_H-M   'P 1'
#
loop_
_entity.id
_entity.type
_entity.pdbx_description
1 polymer ?
#
loop_
_entity_poly.entity_id
_entity_poly.type
_entity_poly.pdbx_seq_one_letter_code
_entity_poly.pdbx_strand_id
1 'polypeptide(L)'
;MTLRTTLAGLALAIASLSAHAETIRVAIGTQDTTINCAAGGLLVRELNLLPKYLPHDGKYKDAQYDIQWKNFTSGAPLTNEMVAGKLDFGAMADFPGSLNGVAFEAAGKRSLFISVLSGSIEGSGNGIVVPASSKVQSLAELKGQTISVPFASTAHGLLLRAIAAQGWDPDKDVTIIAQPPEVAGSALQAGKIAAHADFVPFAELFESRGIARKIYDGSQAKAPTFHGALVAADYAQQYPEIVEAYLRATYEANQLLAAEPEKYSELIEKVAGIPAEVNYLFHGPLGLQTRDLTWKPEYRQAVATAIDTLKLLKKADRGLNVEQFVDDRYIRAAFKAAGADYDAALKNYAQQPLTAKDALTGKAIDDARHVAQIWVRGEPRVRSYASAQEALGELAKLKQQGKEVRAVYAQASDSGIKLLASQAWFVLGKDGALNAFLLKEQAERYAQSNGGEVRDFAGASQQAVASR
;
A
#
# COMPACT_ATOMS: atom_id res chain seq x y z
N MET A 1 -39.37 8.19 -88.73
CA MET A 1 -39.65 7.29 -87.60
C MET A 1 -38.33 6.80 -87.09
N THR A 2 -37.80 7.37 -85.99
CA THR A 2 -36.50 7.05 -85.42
C THR A 2 -36.69 6.62 -83.97
N LEU A 3 -36.39 5.37 -83.72
CA LEU A 3 -36.43 4.73 -82.37
C LEU A 3 -35.20 5.16 -81.60
N ARG A 4 -35.39 5.84 -80.47
CA ARG A 4 -34.32 6.15 -79.54
C ARG A 4 -34.38 5.14 -78.38
N THR A 5 -33.40 4.28 -78.31
CA THR A 5 -33.12 3.37 -77.23
C THR A 5 -32.34 4.13 -76.11
N THR A 6 -32.95 4.30 -74.97
CA THR A 6 -32.29 4.80 -73.76
C THR A 6 -31.70 3.64 -72.98
N LEU A 7 -30.36 3.56 -72.87
CA LEU A 7 -29.66 2.71 -71.92
C LEU A 7 -29.69 3.38 -70.51
N ALA A 8 -30.32 2.72 -69.56
CA ALA A 8 -30.22 3.07 -68.18
C ALA A 8 -28.99 2.38 -67.53
N GLY A 9 -27.97 3.14 -67.29
CA GLY A 9 -26.79 2.66 -66.56
C GLY A 9 -27.09 2.53 -65.04
N LEU A 10 -27.04 1.31 -64.54
CA LEU A 10 -27.13 1.00 -63.12
C LEU A 10 -25.76 1.25 -62.49
N ALA A 11 -25.56 2.41 -61.84
CA ALA A 11 -24.38 2.69 -61.05
C ALA A 11 -24.53 1.96 -59.68
N LEU A 12 -23.84 0.83 -59.53
CA LEU A 12 -23.66 0.20 -58.23
C LEU A 12 -22.70 1.08 -57.40
N ALA A 13 -23.24 1.86 -56.47
CA ALA A 13 -22.47 2.51 -55.44
C ALA A 13 -22.03 1.44 -54.41
N ILE A 14 -20.81 0.94 -54.56
CA ILE A 14 -20.14 0.17 -53.51
C ILE A 14 -19.81 1.18 -52.42
N ALA A 15 -20.68 1.27 -51.43
CA ALA A 15 -20.34 1.92 -50.16
C ALA A 15 -19.27 1.06 -49.50
N SER A 16 -18.02 1.44 -49.66
CA SER A 16 -16.92 0.94 -48.86
C SER A 16 -17.21 1.35 -47.43
N LEU A 17 -17.79 0.46 -46.65
CA LEU A 17 -17.75 0.56 -45.19
C LEU A 17 -16.27 0.46 -44.82
N SER A 18 -15.61 1.61 -44.72
CA SER A 18 -14.37 1.72 -44.01
C SER A 18 -14.71 1.35 -42.58
N ALA A 19 -14.46 0.10 -42.18
CA ALA A 19 -14.44 -0.28 -40.77
C ALA A 19 -13.37 0.59 -40.13
N HIS A 20 -13.80 1.72 -39.56
CA HIS A 20 -12.92 2.48 -38.69
C HIS A 20 -12.59 1.56 -37.51
N ALA A 21 -11.30 1.26 -37.36
CA ALA A 21 -10.81 0.57 -36.18
C ALA A 21 -11.36 1.28 -34.92
N GLU A 22 -12.09 0.55 -34.07
CA GLU A 22 -12.64 1.11 -32.85
C GLU A 22 -11.48 1.51 -31.94
N THR A 23 -11.42 2.77 -31.53
CA THR A 23 -10.47 3.20 -30.53
C THR A 23 -11.11 3.02 -29.16
N ILE A 24 -10.57 2.07 -28.40
CA ILE A 24 -11.04 1.76 -27.05
C ILE A 24 -10.19 2.53 -26.04
N ARG A 25 -10.83 3.41 -25.29
CA ARG A 25 -10.19 4.12 -24.18
C ARG A 25 -9.95 3.15 -23.02
N VAL A 26 -8.77 3.25 -22.38
CA VAL A 26 -8.40 2.56 -21.15
C VAL A 26 -7.83 3.61 -20.21
N ALA A 27 -8.69 4.27 -19.44
CA ALA A 27 -8.32 5.38 -18.58
C ALA A 27 -8.16 4.92 -17.12
N ILE A 28 -6.96 5.09 -16.56
CA ILE A 28 -6.56 4.53 -15.28
C ILE A 28 -6.12 5.65 -14.32
N GLY A 29 -6.79 5.75 -13.18
CA GLY A 29 -6.40 6.63 -12.08
C GLY A 29 -5.43 5.92 -11.14
N THR A 30 -4.31 6.59 -10.83
CA THR A 30 -3.27 6.08 -9.92
C THR A 30 -3.09 7.01 -8.73
N GLN A 31 -2.44 6.49 -7.68
CA GLN A 31 -1.97 7.24 -6.53
C GLN A 31 -0.49 6.89 -6.32
N ASP A 32 0.40 7.52 -7.07
CA ASP A 32 1.80 7.13 -7.16
C ASP A 32 2.56 7.25 -5.82
N THR A 33 2.22 8.26 -5.00
CA THR A 33 2.80 8.44 -3.66
C THR A 33 2.25 7.43 -2.63
N THR A 34 1.12 6.78 -2.94
CA THR A 34 0.60 5.67 -2.15
C THR A 34 1.18 4.37 -2.69
N ILE A 35 2.36 4.02 -2.23
CA ILE A 35 3.20 2.93 -2.76
C ILE A 35 2.49 1.57 -2.81
N ASN A 36 1.49 1.37 -1.99
CA ASN A 36 0.66 0.16 -1.98
C ASN A 36 -0.18 -0.02 -3.25
N CYS A 37 -0.38 1.04 -4.02
CA CYS A 37 -1.03 0.99 -5.33
C CYS A 37 -0.05 0.73 -6.48
N ALA A 38 1.26 0.65 -6.23
CA ALA A 38 2.28 0.63 -7.28
C ALA A 38 2.11 -0.50 -8.29
N ALA A 39 1.76 -1.71 -7.84
CA ALA A 39 1.57 -2.87 -8.72
C ALA A 39 0.37 -2.75 -9.66
N GLY A 40 -0.65 -1.96 -9.32
CA GLY A 40 -1.80 -1.68 -10.18
C GLY A 40 -1.75 -0.32 -10.89
N GLY A 41 -0.69 0.45 -10.69
CA GLY A 41 -0.55 1.81 -11.19
C GLY A 41 0.84 2.09 -11.74
N LEU A 42 1.68 2.75 -10.93
CA LEU A 42 3.01 3.23 -11.31
C LEU A 42 3.85 2.17 -12.01
N LEU A 43 3.96 0.95 -11.47
CA LEU A 43 4.79 -0.09 -12.07
C LEU A 43 4.23 -0.60 -13.40
N VAL A 44 2.91 -0.78 -13.52
CA VAL A 44 2.27 -1.17 -14.79
C VAL A 44 2.56 -0.13 -15.86
N ARG A 45 2.49 1.16 -15.52
CA ARG A 45 2.76 2.28 -16.42
C ARG A 45 4.23 2.35 -16.82
N GLU A 46 5.14 2.46 -15.85
CA GLU A 46 6.56 2.68 -16.09
C GLU A 46 7.26 1.52 -16.81
N LEU A 47 6.75 0.29 -16.58
CA LEU A 47 7.26 -0.91 -17.24
C LEU A 47 6.51 -1.23 -18.53
N ASN A 48 5.53 -0.41 -18.92
CA ASN A 48 4.70 -0.58 -20.11
C ASN A 48 4.09 -1.99 -20.23
N LEU A 49 3.55 -2.51 -19.12
CA LEU A 49 3.08 -3.90 -19.08
C LEU A 49 1.69 -4.09 -19.69
N LEU A 50 0.81 -3.10 -19.60
CA LEU A 50 -0.58 -3.25 -20.03
C LEU A 50 -0.71 -3.59 -21.53
N PRO A 51 0.01 -2.95 -22.47
CA PRO A 51 -0.07 -3.27 -23.90
C PRO A 51 0.23 -4.73 -24.23
N LYS A 52 1.09 -5.38 -23.42
CA LYS A 52 1.47 -6.79 -23.58
C LYS A 52 0.28 -7.76 -23.49
N TYR A 53 -0.74 -7.38 -22.72
CA TYR A 53 -1.88 -8.25 -22.38
C TYR A 53 -3.19 -7.85 -23.03
N LEU A 54 -3.27 -6.64 -23.61
CA LEU A 54 -4.49 -6.19 -24.29
C LEU A 54 -4.87 -7.14 -25.44
N PRO A 55 -6.16 -7.51 -25.56
CA PRO A 55 -6.60 -8.46 -26.57
C PRO A 55 -6.51 -7.88 -28.00
N HIS A 56 -6.10 -8.72 -28.95
CA HIS A 56 -6.03 -8.40 -30.38
C HIS A 56 -6.71 -9.46 -31.25
N ASP A 57 -7.71 -10.16 -30.71
CA ASP A 57 -8.46 -11.21 -31.38
C ASP A 57 -9.98 -11.03 -31.16
N GLY A 58 -10.79 -11.86 -31.81
CA GLY A 58 -12.24 -11.78 -31.69
C GLY A 58 -12.78 -10.38 -32.03
N LYS A 59 -13.56 -9.80 -31.09
CA LYS A 59 -14.11 -8.45 -31.26
C LYS A 59 -13.05 -7.33 -31.19
N TYR A 60 -11.83 -7.65 -30.74
CA TYR A 60 -10.71 -6.71 -30.60
C TYR A 60 -9.70 -6.77 -31.76
N LYS A 61 -9.95 -7.58 -32.81
CA LYS A 61 -8.99 -7.82 -33.89
C LYS A 61 -8.45 -6.54 -34.54
N ASP A 62 -9.32 -5.55 -34.72
CA ASP A 62 -8.97 -4.28 -35.36
C ASP A 62 -8.98 -3.12 -34.34
N ALA A 63 -9.07 -3.41 -33.02
CA ALA A 63 -9.12 -2.40 -31.99
C ALA A 63 -7.78 -1.66 -31.83
N GLN A 64 -7.87 -0.36 -31.66
CA GLN A 64 -6.76 0.47 -31.19
C GLN A 64 -7.04 0.87 -29.74
N TYR A 65 -5.99 0.96 -28.93
CA TYR A 65 -6.12 1.29 -27.51
C TYR A 65 -5.57 2.67 -27.23
N ASP A 66 -6.39 3.53 -26.61
CA ASP A 66 -5.99 4.81 -26.06
C ASP A 66 -5.82 4.65 -24.55
N ILE A 67 -4.59 4.35 -24.13
CA ILE A 67 -4.24 4.13 -22.71
C ILE A 67 -3.90 5.46 -22.07
N GLN A 68 -4.69 5.87 -21.09
CA GLN A 68 -4.55 7.14 -20.37
C GLN A 68 -4.26 6.88 -18.90
N TRP A 69 -3.22 7.53 -18.35
CA TRP A 69 -2.86 7.47 -16.97
C TRP A 69 -3.01 8.85 -16.31
N LYS A 70 -3.65 8.89 -15.15
CA LYS A 70 -3.80 10.11 -14.37
C LYS A 70 -3.47 9.85 -12.91
N ASN A 71 -2.52 10.61 -12.38
CA ASN A 71 -2.08 10.49 -10.98
C ASN A 71 -2.86 11.45 -10.08
N PHE A 72 -3.19 10.97 -8.88
CA PHE A 72 -3.93 11.70 -7.85
C PHE A 72 -3.20 11.59 -6.50
N THR A 73 -3.39 12.57 -5.64
CA THR A 73 -2.83 12.58 -4.28
C THR A 73 -3.67 11.80 -3.27
N SER A 74 -4.96 11.53 -3.60
CA SER A 74 -5.87 10.80 -2.72
C SER A 74 -7.03 10.16 -3.48
N GLY A 75 -7.80 9.29 -2.82
CA GLY A 75 -8.92 8.55 -3.43
C GLY A 75 -10.13 9.41 -3.78
N ALA A 76 -10.39 10.50 -3.06
CA ALA A 76 -11.59 11.32 -3.29
C ALA A 76 -11.62 12.01 -4.67
N PRO A 77 -10.58 12.74 -5.11
CA PRO A 77 -10.56 13.33 -6.44
C PRO A 77 -10.53 12.27 -7.55
N LEU A 78 -9.87 11.12 -7.34
CA LEU A 78 -9.89 9.99 -8.26
C LEU A 78 -11.32 9.45 -8.42
N THR A 79 -12.05 9.26 -7.31
CA THR A 79 -13.45 8.83 -7.31
C THR A 79 -14.34 9.78 -8.10
N ASN A 80 -14.18 11.09 -7.94
CA ASN A 80 -14.95 12.08 -8.70
C ASN A 80 -14.76 11.95 -10.21
N GLU A 81 -13.53 11.71 -10.66
CA GLU A 81 -13.23 11.50 -12.09
C GLU A 81 -13.81 10.17 -12.61
N MET A 82 -13.78 9.10 -11.79
CA MET A 82 -14.42 7.83 -12.15
C MET A 82 -15.94 7.97 -12.27
N VAL A 83 -16.62 8.58 -11.29
CA VAL A 83 -18.07 8.82 -11.32
C VAL A 83 -18.48 9.68 -12.52
N ALA A 84 -17.66 10.67 -12.86
CA ALA A 84 -17.84 11.52 -14.04
C ALA A 84 -17.59 10.79 -15.37
N GLY A 85 -17.17 9.52 -15.34
CA GLY A 85 -16.89 8.71 -16.55
C GLY A 85 -15.60 9.11 -17.28
N LYS A 86 -14.70 9.81 -16.62
CA LYS A 86 -13.39 10.19 -17.18
C LYS A 86 -12.30 9.15 -16.95
N LEU A 87 -12.51 8.24 -16.00
CA LEU A 87 -11.64 7.12 -15.69
C LEU A 87 -12.47 5.84 -15.68
N ASP A 88 -11.87 4.76 -16.17
CA ASP A 88 -12.45 3.42 -16.21
C ASP A 88 -11.98 2.58 -15.02
N PHE A 89 -10.72 2.77 -14.61
CA PHE A 89 -10.08 2.09 -13.49
C PHE A 89 -9.56 3.09 -12.45
N GLY A 90 -9.40 2.60 -11.22
CA GLY A 90 -8.77 3.35 -10.13
C GLY A 90 -8.09 2.43 -9.14
N ALA A 91 -6.98 2.89 -8.54
CA ALA A 91 -6.30 2.18 -7.46
C ALA A 91 -6.37 3.01 -6.18
N MET A 92 -6.91 2.43 -5.10
CA MET A 92 -7.06 3.12 -3.80
C MET A 92 -7.23 2.15 -2.64
N ALA A 93 -7.14 2.67 -1.42
CA ALA A 93 -7.30 1.88 -0.21
C ALA A 93 -8.77 1.47 0.04
N ASP A 94 -8.97 0.60 1.03
CA ASP A 94 -10.24 0.04 1.46
C ASP A 94 -11.34 1.09 1.74
N PHE A 95 -11.02 2.10 2.57
CA PHE A 95 -11.99 3.12 2.95
C PHE A 95 -12.37 4.04 1.77
N PRO A 96 -11.43 4.70 1.07
CA PRO A 96 -11.77 5.51 -0.11
C PRO A 96 -12.36 4.66 -1.25
N GLY A 97 -12.00 3.38 -1.38
CA GLY A 97 -12.61 2.47 -2.34
C GLY A 97 -14.06 2.16 -2.00
N SER A 98 -14.37 1.95 -0.72
CA SER A 98 -15.77 1.80 -0.27
C SER A 98 -16.58 3.07 -0.49
N LEU A 99 -15.99 4.23 -0.24
CA LEU A 99 -16.62 5.53 -0.56
C LEU A 99 -16.85 5.67 -2.07
N ASN A 100 -15.93 5.18 -2.92
CA ASN A 100 -16.11 5.13 -4.37
C ASN A 100 -17.38 4.33 -4.74
N GLY A 101 -17.54 3.12 -4.18
CA GLY A 101 -18.74 2.32 -4.41
C GLY A 101 -20.04 3.05 -4.03
N VAL A 102 -20.04 3.69 -2.87
CA VAL A 102 -21.19 4.52 -2.40
C VAL A 102 -21.46 5.69 -3.35
N ALA A 103 -20.41 6.38 -3.80
CA ALA A 103 -20.55 7.51 -4.72
C ALA A 103 -21.10 7.09 -6.09
N PHE A 104 -20.69 5.92 -6.59
CA PHE A 104 -21.24 5.35 -7.81
C PHE A 104 -22.73 5.01 -7.67
N GLU A 105 -23.14 4.37 -6.55
CA GLU A 105 -24.56 4.08 -6.31
C GLU A 105 -25.39 5.35 -6.20
N ALA A 106 -24.90 6.40 -5.53
CA ALA A 106 -25.57 7.68 -5.45
C ALA A 106 -25.75 8.33 -6.83
N ALA A 107 -24.86 8.06 -7.78
CA ALA A 107 -24.95 8.51 -9.17
C ALA A 107 -25.79 7.55 -10.07
N GLY A 108 -26.46 6.54 -9.50
CA GLY A 108 -27.21 5.54 -10.26
C GLY A 108 -26.34 4.59 -11.11
N LYS A 109 -25.07 4.44 -10.75
CA LYS A 109 -24.06 3.61 -11.41
C LYS A 109 -23.49 2.59 -10.43
N ARG A 110 -22.55 1.79 -10.89
CA ARG A 110 -21.82 0.83 -10.02
C ARG A 110 -20.33 0.84 -10.36
N SER A 111 -19.51 0.62 -9.35
CA SER A 111 -18.11 0.22 -9.49
C SER A 111 -17.89 -1.14 -8.83
N LEU A 112 -16.78 -1.78 -9.15
CA LEU A 112 -16.40 -3.09 -8.62
C LEU A 112 -14.98 -3.01 -8.06
N PHE A 113 -14.75 -3.57 -6.88
CA PHE A 113 -13.41 -3.91 -6.41
C PHE A 113 -12.99 -5.25 -7.03
N ILE A 114 -11.98 -5.24 -7.90
CA ILE A 114 -11.62 -6.38 -8.73
C ILE A 114 -10.35 -7.11 -8.28
N SER A 115 -9.52 -6.50 -7.46
CA SER A 115 -8.33 -7.13 -6.88
C SER A 115 -7.86 -6.38 -5.64
N VAL A 116 -7.25 -7.08 -4.71
CA VAL A 116 -6.30 -6.51 -3.75
C VAL A 116 -4.98 -6.24 -4.47
N LEU A 117 -4.20 -5.27 -4.03
CA LEU A 117 -2.85 -4.93 -4.53
C LEU A 117 -1.79 -5.19 -3.46
N SER A 118 -2.10 -4.80 -2.23
CA SER A 118 -1.29 -5.07 -1.04
C SER A 118 -2.14 -4.82 0.21
N GLY A 119 -1.71 -5.33 1.35
CA GLY A 119 -2.44 -5.10 2.58
C GLY A 119 -1.84 -5.77 3.81
N SER A 120 -2.49 -5.57 4.94
CA SER A 120 -2.20 -6.22 6.21
C SER A 120 -3.49 -6.72 6.84
N ILE A 121 -3.57 -8.01 7.11
CA ILE A 121 -4.70 -8.60 7.84
C ILE A 121 -4.73 -8.17 9.30
N GLU A 122 -3.57 -7.81 9.86
CA GLU A 122 -3.45 -7.29 11.22
C GLU A 122 -3.69 -5.78 11.30
N GLY A 123 -3.67 -5.05 10.18
CA GLY A 123 -3.89 -3.61 10.11
C GLY A 123 -2.62 -2.75 10.18
N SER A 124 -1.43 -3.33 10.09
CA SER A 124 -0.16 -2.60 10.15
C SER A 124 0.00 -1.58 9.02
N GLY A 125 0.71 -0.49 9.30
CA GLY A 125 1.17 0.51 8.32
C GLY A 125 0.40 1.83 8.34
N ASN A 126 -0.89 1.84 8.72
CA ASN A 126 -1.56 3.10 9.07
C ASN A 126 -1.23 3.45 10.51
N GLY A 127 -1.03 4.72 10.85
CA GLY A 127 -0.58 5.03 12.19
C GLY A 127 -0.89 6.44 12.66
N ILE A 128 -0.69 6.66 13.96
CA ILE A 128 -0.72 7.98 14.58
C ILE A 128 0.70 8.32 15.00
N VAL A 129 1.19 9.44 14.52
CA VAL A 129 2.53 9.96 14.78
C VAL A 129 2.46 11.27 15.58
N VAL A 130 3.48 11.50 16.40
CA VAL A 130 3.71 12.75 17.12
C VAL A 130 5.04 13.34 16.68
N PRO A 131 5.29 14.66 16.89
CA PRO A 131 6.61 15.24 16.60
C PRO A 131 7.73 14.40 17.21
N ALA A 132 8.85 14.25 16.53
CA ALA A 132 9.99 13.44 17.01
C ALA A 132 10.46 13.88 18.41
N SER A 133 10.38 15.17 18.73
CA SER A 133 10.74 15.76 20.03
C SER A 133 9.64 15.66 21.08
N SER A 134 8.45 15.17 20.75
CA SER A 134 7.32 15.08 21.67
C SER A 134 7.59 14.07 22.80
N LYS A 135 7.10 14.36 23.99
CA LYS A 135 7.16 13.43 25.13
C LYS A 135 6.00 12.43 25.17
N VAL A 136 4.97 12.65 24.37
CA VAL A 136 3.78 11.76 24.27
C VAL A 136 4.21 10.38 23.82
N GLN A 137 3.84 9.33 24.56
CA GLN A 137 4.21 7.94 24.28
C GLN A 137 3.01 7.06 23.86
N SER A 138 1.80 7.52 24.15
CA SER A 138 0.58 6.76 23.89
C SER A 138 -0.57 7.63 23.43
N LEU A 139 -1.57 7.00 22.81
CA LEU A 139 -2.80 7.68 22.38
C LEU A 139 -3.54 8.33 23.57
N ALA A 140 -3.51 7.70 24.75
CA ALA A 140 -4.20 8.21 25.94
C ALA A 140 -3.74 9.62 26.35
N GLU A 141 -2.48 9.96 26.08
CA GLU A 141 -1.90 11.28 26.41
C GLU A 141 -2.34 12.39 25.43
N LEU A 142 -3.04 12.03 24.34
CA LEU A 142 -3.56 13.00 23.36
C LEU A 142 -4.96 13.53 23.71
N LYS A 143 -5.54 13.14 24.84
CA LYS A 143 -6.85 13.67 25.27
C LYS A 143 -6.80 15.20 25.40
N GLY A 144 -7.78 15.89 24.83
CA GLY A 144 -7.84 17.35 24.79
C GLY A 144 -6.91 18.02 23.75
N GLN A 145 -6.15 17.23 23.00
CA GLN A 145 -5.19 17.76 22.02
C GLN A 145 -5.77 17.83 20.60
N THR A 146 -5.07 18.56 19.73
CA THR A 146 -5.40 18.63 18.29
C THR A 146 -4.68 17.53 17.53
N ILE A 147 -5.46 16.70 16.86
CA ILE A 147 -5.00 15.61 15.97
C ILE A 147 -5.45 15.93 14.54
N SER A 148 -4.51 15.99 13.61
CA SER A 148 -4.87 16.17 12.19
C SER A 148 -4.93 14.81 11.48
N VAL A 149 -5.71 14.75 10.39
CA VAL A 149 -5.87 13.54 9.59
C VAL A 149 -6.40 13.91 8.20
N PRO A 150 -5.99 13.22 7.12
CA PRO A 150 -6.65 13.36 5.82
C PRO A 150 -8.09 12.80 5.90
N PHE A 151 -9.09 13.68 5.79
CA PHE A 151 -10.50 13.27 5.90
C PHE A 151 -10.88 12.31 4.76
N ALA A 152 -11.78 11.37 5.06
CA ALA A 152 -12.23 10.32 4.14
C ALA A 152 -11.11 9.36 3.66
N SER A 153 -10.02 9.28 4.41
CA SER A 153 -8.95 8.31 4.21
C SER A 153 -9.08 7.10 5.17
N THR A 154 -8.34 6.05 4.89
CA THR A 154 -8.19 4.90 5.82
C THR A 154 -7.68 5.34 7.20
N ALA A 155 -6.77 6.33 7.25
CA ALA A 155 -6.29 6.90 8.51
C ALA A 155 -7.39 7.58 9.32
N HIS A 156 -8.36 8.23 8.65
CA HIS A 156 -9.52 8.81 9.33
C HIS A 156 -10.36 7.73 10.01
N GLY A 157 -10.65 6.64 9.30
CA GLY A 157 -11.33 5.49 9.88
C GLY A 157 -10.55 4.86 11.05
N LEU A 158 -9.23 4.74 10.94
CA LEU A 158 -8.37 4.27 12.01
C LEU A 158 -8.44 5.17 13.25
N LEU A 159 -8.30 6.49 13.07
CA LEU A 159 -8.33 7.46 14.15
C LEU A 159 -9.64 7.39 14.94
N LEU A 160 -10.77 7.34 14.24
CA LEU A 160 -12.09 7.23 14.88
C LEU A 160 -12.23 5.95 15.71
N ARG A 161 -11.74 4.81 15.18
CA ARG A 161 -11.73 3.53 15.95
C ARG A 161 -10.80 3.59 17.15
N ALA A 162 -9.62 4.18 16.99
CA ALA A 162 -8.65 4.34 18.07
C ALA A 162 -9.22 5.21 19.20
N ILE A 163 -9.89 6.32 18.87
CA ILE A 163 -10.59 7.20 19.81
C ILE A 163 -11.72 6.45 20.51
N ALA A 164 -12.55 5.72 19.77
CA ALA A 164 -13.64 4.93 20.33
C ALA A 164 -13.13 3.83 21.30
N ALA A 165 -12.00 3.21 20.99
CA ALA A 165 -11.37 2.22 21.88
C ALA A 165 -10.86 2.82 23.20
N GLN A 166 -10.58 4.13 23.25
CA GLN A 166 -10.29 4.86 24.50
C GLN A 166 -11.58 5.23 25.27
N GLY A 167 -12.74 4.96 24.73
CA GLY A 167 -14.02 5.43 25.29
C GLY A 167 -14.24 6.94 25.11
N TRP A 168 -13.58 7.56 24.16
CA TRP A 168 -13.65 9.01 23.92
C TRP A 168 -14.70 9.35 22.87
N ASP A 169 -15.27 10.55 23.02
CA ASP A 169 -16.12 11.20 22.05
C ASP A 169 -15.24 12.05 21.09
N PRO A 170 -15.23 11.76 19.78
CA PRO A 170 -14.37 12.45 18.84
C PRO A 170 -14.67 13.95 18.71
N ASP A 171 -15.88 14.39 19.09
CA ASP A 171 -16.30 15.80 19.03
C ASP A 171 -16.03 16.59 20.33
N LYS A 172 -15.66 15.89 21.42
CA LYS A 172 -15.48 16.50 22.75
C LYS A 172 -14.12 16.27 23.38
N ASP A 173 -13.59 15.05 23.22
CA ASP A 173 -12.38 14.64 23.94
C ASP A 173 -11.09 14.93 23.18
N VAL A 174 -11.18 15.27 21.88
CA VAL A 174 -10.08 15.69 21.01
C VAL A 174 -10.56 16.73 20.02
N THR A 175 -9.64 17.45 19.39
CA THR A 175 -9.94 18.31 18.25
C THR A 175 -9.39 17.66 16.99
N ILE A 176 -10.27 17.20 16.10
CA ILE A 176 -9.87 16.59 14.82
C ILE A 176 -9.95 17.62 13.71
N ILE A 177 -8.82 17.83 12.99
CA ILE A 177 -8.76 18.75 11.86
C ILE A 177 -8.36 18.04 10.56
N ALA A 178 -8.94 18.51 9.45
CA ALA A 178 -8.60 17.97 8.12
C ALA A 178 -7.24 18.54 7.67
N GLN A 179 -6.31 17.67 7.34
CA GLN A 179 -5.00 18.08 6.85
C GLN A 179 -4.40 16.98 5.97
N PRO A 180 -3.98 17.29 4.72
CA PRO A 180 -3.33 16.31 3.86
C PRO A 180 -1.88 16.03 4.32
N PRO A 181 -1.30 14.87 3.95
CA PRO A 181 0.05 14.46 4.35
C PRO A 181 1.12 15.50 4.04
N GLU A 182 1.02 16.16 2.89
CA GLU A 182 2.03 17.12 2.40
C GLU A 182 2.17 18.34 3.34
N VAL A 183 1.10 18.68 4.07
CA VAL A 183 1.09 19.81 5.02
C VAL A 183 1.39 19.35 6.44
N ALA A 184 1.01 18.11 6.77
CA ALA A 184 1.10 17.58 8.13
C ALA A 184 2.54 17.53 8.66
N GLY A 185 3.52 17.13 7.84
CA GLY A 185 4.91 17.09 8.24
C GLY A 185 5.43 18.44 8.73
N SER A 186 5.12 19.53 8.02
CA SER A 186 5.48 20.89 8.43
C SER A 186 4.76 21.33 9.69
N ALA A 187 3.49 20.95 9.84
CA ALA A 187 2.68 21.29 11.02
C ALA A 187 3.17 20.56 12.28
N LEU A 188 3.59 19.30 12.15
CA LEU A 188 4.24 18.53 13.23
C LEU A 188 5.54 19.18 13.67
N GLN A 189 6.44 19.51 12.72
CA GLN A 189 7.72 20.17 13.02
C GLN A 189 7.54 21.54 13.68
N ALA A 190 6.52 22.30 13.28
CA ALA A 190 6.21 23.60 13.84
C ALA A 190 5.44 23.55 15.18
N GLY A 191 5.09 22.35 15.68
CA GLY A 191 4.32 22.18 16.91
C GLY A 191 2.90 22.72 16.85
N LYS A 192 2.33 22.87 15.64
CA LYS A 192 0.96 23.40 15.41
C LYS A 192 -0.12 22.36 15.67
N ILE A 193 0.23 21.10 15.65
CA ILE A 193 -0.61 19.94 15.96
C ILE A 193 0.14 19.01 16.92
N ALA A 194 -0.59 18.38 17.82
CA ALA A 194 0.01 17.45 18.79
C ALA A 194 0.32 16.09 18.13
N ALA A 195 -0.51 15.67 17.17
CA ALA A 195 -0.39 14.41 16.46
C ALA A 195 -0.99 14.51 15.05
N HIS A 196 -0.61 13.55 14.21
CA HIS A 196 -1.19 13.33 12.88
C HIS A 196 -1.48 11.85 12.69
N ALA A 197 -2.68 11.51 12.27
CA ALA A 197 -3.01 10.17 11.81
C ALA A 197 -2.83 10.11 10.30
N ASP A 198 -2.09 9.12 9.79
CA ASP A 198 -1.84 9.01 8.36
C ASP A 198 -1.89 7.58 7.85
N PHE A 199 -2.11 7.47 6.53
CA PHE A 199 -2.13 6.22 5.79
C PHE A 199 -0.76 5.94 5.17
N VAL A 200 -0.61 4.73 4.66
CA VAL A 200 0.62 4.25 4.01
C VAL A 200 1.02 5.14 2.82
N PRO A 201 2.28 5.58 2.72
CA PRO A 201 3.43 5.28 3.59
C PRO A 201 3.81 6.44 4.53
N PHE A 202 2.92 7.39 4.77
CA PHE A 202 3.30 8.71 5.28
C PHE A 202 3.77 8.69 6.74
N ALA A 203 3.19 7.83 7.60
CA ALA A 203 3.68 7.70 8.97
C ALA A 203 5.17 7.31 8.98
N GLU A 204 5.52 6.24 8.26
CA GLU A 204 6.90 5.75 8.15
C GLU A 204 7.81 6.72 7.37
N LEU A 205 7.25 7.46 6.42
CA LEU A 205 7.98 8.51 5.70
C LEU A 205 8.40 9.65 6.65
N PHE A 206 7.50 10.07 7.54
CA PHE A 206 7.84 11.08 8.56
C PHE A 206 8.86 10.56 9.56
N GLU A 207 8.77 9.30 9.94
CA GLU A 207 9.75 8.63 10.80
C GLU A 207 11.13 8.54 10.12
N SER A 208 11.18 8.12 8.85
CA SER A 208 12.43 8.01 8.10
C SER A 208 13.16 9.35 7.94
N ARG A 209 12.40 10.45 7.91
CA ARG A 209 12.91 11.83 7.84
C ARG A 209 13.23 12.44 9.20
N GLY A 210 13.01 11.71 10.30
CA GLY A 210 13.20 12.23 11.66
C GLY A 210 12.22 13.34 12.05
N ILE A 211 11.11 13.49 11.33
CA ILE A 211 10.08 14.51 11.59
C ILE A 211 9.18 14.10 12.74
N ALA A 212 8.83 12.82 12.78
CA ALA A 212 7.87 12.28 13.72
C ALA A 212 8.28 10.88 14.19
N ARG A 213 7.58 10.37 15.19
CA ARG A 213 7.63 8.97 15.61
C ARG A 213 6.22 8.44 15.84
N LYS A 214 6.02 7.17 15.56
CA LYS A 214 4.74 6.49 15.70
C LYS A 214 4.48 6.17 17.17
N ILE A 215 3.25 6.41 17.62
CA ILE A 215 2.77 6.06 18.97
C ILE A 215 1.57 5.12 18.94
N TYR A 216 0.95 4.96 17.77
CA TYR A 216 -0.16 4.03 17.56
C TYR A 216 -0.08 3.48 16.14
N ASP A 217 -0.26 2.17 16.01
CA ASP A 217 -0.30 1.47 14.72
C ASP A 217 -1.65 0.77 14.53
N GLY A 218 -2.09 0.65 13.28
CA GLY A 218 -3.36 0.01 12.95
C GLY A 218 -3.48 -1.43 13.45
N SER A 219 -2.36 -2.12 13.66
CA SER A 219 -2.33 -3.47 14.24
C SER A 219 -2.87 -3.52 15.69
N GLN A 220 -2.79 -2.43 16.44
CA GLN A 220 -3.39 -2.34 17.78
C GLN A 220 -4.93 -2.33 17.72
N ALA A 221 -5.49 -1.81 16.64
CA ALA A 221 -6.93 -1.85 16.38
C ALA A 221 -7.40 -3.21 15.82
N LYS A 222 -6.47 -4.10 15.46
CA LYS A 222 -6.75 -5.38 14.77
C LYS A 222 -7.75 -5.21 13.62
N ALA A 223 -7.56 -4.15 12.86
CA ALA A 223 -8.44 -3.76 11.77
C ALA A 223 -7.73 -3.99 10.43
N PRO A 224 -8.05 -5.08 9.71
CA PRO A 224 -7.47 -5.35 8.40
C PRO A 224 -7.57 -4.13 7.48
N THR A 225 -6.54 -3.90 6.68
CA THR A 225 -6.47 -2.82 5.71
C THR A 225 -5.82 -3.30 4.42
N PHE A 226 -6.23 -2.74 3.30
CA PHE A 226 -5.65 -3.08 2.00
C PHE A 226 -5.76 -1.90 1.03
N HIS A 227 -5.00 -2.01 -0.06
CA HIS A 227 -5.19 -1.22 -1.28
C HIS A 227 -5.63 -2.16 -2.38
N GLY A 228 -6.49 -1.70 -3.26
CA GLY A 228 -7.06 -2.54 -4.32
C GLY A 228 -7.34 -1.75 -5.60
N ALA A 229 -7.67 -2.49 -6.65
CA ALA A 229 -8.05 -1.96 -7.95
C ALA A 229 -9.57 -1.98 -8.10
N LEU A 230 -10.11 -0.88 -8.61
CA LEU A 230 -11.53 -0.71 -8.96
C LEU A 230 -11.71 -0.52 -10.46
N VAL A 231 -12.91 -0.86 -10.94
CA VAL A 231 -13.35 -0.61 -12.31
C VAL A 231 -14.79 -0.15 -12.32
N ALA A 232 -15.18 0.72 -13.26
CA ALA A 232 -16.57 1.03 -13.52
C ALA A 232 -17.29 -0.24 -14.05
N ALA A 233 -18.43 -0.59 -13.46
CA ALA A 233 -19.09 -1.87 -13.76
C ALA A 233 -19.60 -1.97 -15.20
N ASP A 234 -20.04 -0.87 -15.80
CA ASP A 234 -20.44 -0.79 -17.20
C ASP A 234 -19.25 -1.04 -18.13
N TYR A 235 -18.09 -0.47 -17.84
CA TYR A 235 -16.85 -0.75 -18.57
C TYR A 235 -16.45 -2.22 -18.45
N ALA A 236 -16.50 -2.79 -17.25
CA ALA A 236 -16.18 -4.20 -17.03
C ALA A 236 -17.15 -5.16 -17.75
N GLN A 237 -18.41 -4.77 -17.87
CA GLN A 237 -19.41 -5.54 -18.63
C GLN A 237 -19.14 -5.46 -20.15
N GLN A 238 -18.73 -4.30 -20.64
CA GLN A 238 -18.46 -4.08 -22.08
C GLN A 238 -17.13 -4.70 -22.52
N TYR A 239 -16.10 -4.60 -21.66
CA TYR A 239 -14.72 -4.98 -21.97
C TYR A 239 -14.09 -5.90 -20.91
N PRO A 240 -14.70 -7.05 -20.60
CA PRO A 240 -14.20 -7.94 -19.53
C PRO A 240 -12.77 -8.43 -19.80
N GLU A 241 -12.39 -8.63 -21.09
CA GLU A 241 -11.06 -9.08 -21.47
C GLU A 241 -9.98 -8.01 -21.23
N ILE A 242 -10.35 -6.73 -21.31
CA ILE A 242 -9.45 -5.61 -20.97
C ILE A 242 -9.25 -5.53 -19.45
N VAL A 243 -10.29 -5.79 -18.66
CA VAL A 243 -10.17 -5.88 -17.19
C VAL A 243 -9.22 -7.02 -16.79
N GLU A 244 -9.36 -8.18 -17.43
CA GLU A 244 -8.42 -9.29 -17.23
C GLU A 244 -6.99 -8.91 -17.64
N ALA A 245 -6.81 -8.25 -18.79
CA ALA A 245 -5.51 -7.77 -19.26
C ALA A 245 -4.84 -6.83 -18.26
N TYR A 246 -5.60 -5.89 -17.70
CA TYR A 246 -5.10 -4.99 -16.65
C TYR A 246 -4.65 -5.77 -15.41
N LEU A 247 -5.39 -6.77 -14.97
CA LEU A 247 -5.00 -7.57 -13.81
C LEU A 247 -3.85 -8.55 -14.11
N ARG A 248 -3.68 -9.00 -15.35
CA ARG A 248 -2.48 -9.75 -15.78
C ARG A 248 -1.23 -8.87 -15.72
N ALA A 249 -1.33 -7.63 -16.18
CA ALA A 249 -0.24 -6.65 -16.03
C ALA A 249 0.07 -6.34 -14.57
N THR A 250 -0.96 -6.20 -13.73
CA THR A 250 -0.84 -6.03 -12.28
C THR A 250 -0.15 -7.24 -11.62
N TYR A 251 -0.53 -8.45 -12.00
CA TYR A 251 0.10 -9.68 -11.50
C TYR A 251 1.59 -9.73 -11.85
N GLU A 252 1.96 -9.43 -13.11
CA GLU A 252 3.37 -9.38 -13.52
C GLU A 252 4.15 -8.30 -12.74
N ALA A 253 3.60 -7.09 -12.60
CA ALA A 253 4.22 -6.02 -11.83
C ALA A 253 4.48 -6.44 -10.37
N ASN A 254 3.52 -7.14 -9.76
CA ASN A 254 3.66 -7.67 -8.42
C ASN A 254 4.76 -8.73 -8.31
N GLN A 255 4.88 -9.63 -9.28
CA GLN A 255 5.95 -10.63 -9.33
C GLN A 255 7.34 -10.00 -9.51
N LEU A 256 7.45 -8.98 -10.37
CA LEU A 256 8.69 -8.25 -10.57
C LEU A 256 9.14 -7.54 -9.28
N LEU A 257 8.23 -6.85 -8.60
CA LEU A 257 8.52 -6.21 -7.32
C LEU A 257 8.96 -7.24 -6.25
N ALA A 258 8.35 -8.43 -6.25
CA ALA A 258 8.73 -9.51 -5.35
C ALA A 258 10.14 -10.06 -5.64
N ALA A 259 10.50 -10.19 -6.91
CA ALA A 259 11.78 -10.76 -7.33
C ALA A 259 12.97 -9.82 -7.11
N GLU A 260 12.78 -8.52 -7.33
CA GLU A 260 13.83 -7.50 -7.23
C GLU A 260 13.34 -6.27 -6.43
N PRO A 261 13.03 -6.44 -5.13
CA PRO A 261 12.38 -5.38 -4.34
C PRO A 261 13.22 -4.11 -4.21
N GLU A 262 14.56 -4.21 -4.16
CA GLU A 262 15.44 -3.04 -4.13
C GLU A 262 15.35 -2.22 -5.41
N LYS A 263 15.49 -2.89 -6.56
CA LYS A 263 15.45 -2.25 -7.89
C LYS A 263 14.13 -1.51 -8.14
N TYR A 264 13.01 -2.17 -7.84
CA TYR A 264 11.71 -1.55 -8.06
C TYR A 264 11.34 -0.53 -6.99
N SER A 265 11.90 -0.63 -5.77
CA SER A 265 11.82 0.45 -4.78
C SER A 265 12.56 1.70 -5.25
N GLU A 266 13.73 1.56 -5.88
CA GLU A 266 14.47 2.68 -6.48
C GLU A 266 13.73 3.28 -7.70
N LEU A 267 13.04 2.46 -8.51
CA LEU A 267 12.18 2.96 -9.58
C LEU A 267 11.02 3.80 -9.02
N ILE A 268 10.34 3.31 -7.97
CA ILE A 268 9.25 4.03 -7.31
C ILE A 268 9.77 5.36 -6.72
N GLU A 269 10.94 5.35 -6.07
CA GLU A 269 11.58 6.59 -5.58
C GLU A 269 11.80 7.60 -6.70
N LYS A 270 12.33 7.15 -7.83
CA LYS A 270 12.61 8.01 -8.99
C LYS A 270 11.35 8.67 -9.55
N VAL A 271 10.22 7.97 -9.54
CA VAL A 271 8.97 8.43 -10.16
C VAL A 271 8.10 9.20 -9.16
N ALA A 272 7.93 8.67 -7.95
CA ALA A 272 6.99 9.20 -6.95
C ALA A 272 7.66 10.05 -5.86
N GLY A 273 8.98 10.03 -5.75
CA GLY A 273 9.71 10.77 -4.71
C GLY A 273 9.59 10.17 -3.31
N ILE A 274 9.02 8.96 -3.19
CA ILE A 274 9.00 8.22 -1.92
C ILE A 274 10.29 7.42 -1.82
N PRO A 275 11.11 7.61 -0.76
CA PRO A 275 12.42 6.98 -0.64
C PRO A 275 12.37 5.45 -0.81
N ALA A 276 13.35 4.89 -1.51
CA ALA A 276 13.41 3.46 -1.79
C ALA A 276 13.42 2.62 -0.51
N GLU A 277 14.06 3.12 0.54
CA GLU A 277 14.11 2.48 1.85
C GLU A 277 12.73 2.38 2.52
N VAL A 278 11.83 3.33 2.29
CA VAL A 278 10.44 3.26 2.76
C VAL A 278 9.65 2.26 1.93
N ASN A 279 9.83 2.25 0.61
CA ASN A 279 9.21 1.24 -0.26
C ASN A 279 9.63 -0.19 0.14
N TYR A 280 10.92 -0.40 0.37
CA TYR A 280 11.45 -1.69 0.79
C TYR A 280 10.97 -2.11 2.20
N LEU A 281 10.77 -1.17 3.10
CA LEU A 281 10.17 -1.42 4.42
C LEU A 281 8.78 -2.06 4.28
N PHE A 282 7.97 -1.57 3.34
CA PHE A 282 6.62 -2.10 3.12
C PHE A 282 6.61 -3.37 2.27
N HIS A 283 7.38 -3.40 1.20
CA HIS A 283 7.23 -4.38 0.11
C HIS A 283 8.44 -5.30 -0.10
N GLY A 284 9.50 -5.14 0.67
CA GLY A 284 10.59 -6.10 0.73
C GLY A 284 10.17 -7.40 1.45
N PRO A 285 11.05 -8.42 1.46
CA PRO A 285 10.79 -9.64 2.23
C PRO A 285 10.48 -9.32 3.69
N LEU A 286 9.49 -9.99 4.27
CA LEU A 286 9.00 -9.77 5.64
C LEU A 286 8.54 -8.31 5.90
N GLY A 287 8.09 -7.62 4.86
CA GLY A 287 7.68 -6.22 4.93
C GLY A 287 6.47 -5.96 5.80
N LEU A 288 6.20 -4.69 6.08
CA LEU A 288 5.05 -4.23 6.87
C LEU A 288 3.71 -4.70 6.31
N GLN A 289 3.60 -4.81 4.99
CA GLN A 289 2.40 -5.28 4.33
C GLN A 289 2.72 -6.33 3.27
N THR A 290 1.80 -7.26 3.07
CA THR A 290 1.92 -8.26 2.02
C THR A 290 1.50 -7.68 0.66
N ARG A 291 2.09 -8.20 -0.42
CA ARG A 291 1.64 -7.94 -1.80
C ARG A 291 0.69 -9.04 -2.27
N ASP A 292 -0.34 -9.30 -1.47
CA ASP A 292 -1.34 -10.30 -1.74
C ASP A 292 -2.43 -9.71 -2.65
N LEU A 293 -2.65 -10.34 -3.80
CA LEU A 293 -3.67 -9.93 -4.77
C LEU A 293 -5.03 -10.61 -4.52
N THR A 294 -5.13 -11.46 -3.48
CA THR A 294 -6.33 -12.28 -3.23
C THR A 294 -7.30 -11.61 -2.27
N TRP A 295 -8.59 -11.89 -2.47
CA TRP A 295 -9.66 -11.42 -1.61
C TRP A 295 -9.83 -12.30 -0.37
N LYS A 296 -8.85 -12.24 0.56
CA LYS A 296 -8.98 -12.90 1.86
C LYS A 296 -10.23 -12.44 2.61
N PRO A 297 -10.82 -13.30 3.45
CA PRO A 297 -11.99 -12.95 4.26
C PRO A 297 -11.81 -11.65 5.06
N GLU A 298 -10.61 -11.41 5.58
CA GLU A 298 -10.25 -10.22 6.36
C GLU A 298 -10.33 -8.93 5.52
N TYR A 299 -9.96 -8.98 4.23
CA TYR A 299 -10.08 -7.83 3.34
C TYR A 299 -11.52 -7.55 2.95
N ARG A 300 -12.36 -8.59 2.77
CA ARG A 300 -13.81 -8.40 2.62
C ARG A 300 -14.44 -7.80 3.88
N GLN A 301 -13.98 -8.22 5.06
CA GLN A 301 -14.38 -7.62 6.34
C GLN A 301 -13.94 -6.15 6.44
N ALA A 302 -12.75 -5.79 5.94
CA ALA A 302 -12.30 -4.39 5.90
C ALA A 302 -13.24 -3.51 5.07
N VAL A 303 -13.72 -4.00 3.91
CA VAL A 303 -14.75 -3.32 3.11
C VAL A 303 -16.03 -3.13 3.91
N ALA A 304 -16.54 -4.18 4.58
CA ALA A 304 -17.74 -4.09 5.41
C ALA A 304 -17.58 -3.06 6.54
N THR A 305 -16.43 -3.09 7.23
CA THR A 305 -16.12 -2.15 8.31
C THR A 305 -16.02 -0.70 7.80
N ALA A 306 -15.43 -0.49 6.61
CA ALA A 306 -15.38 0.82 5.97
C ALA A 306 -16.79 1.36 5.66
N ILE A 307 -17.67 0.52 5.12
CA ILE A 307 -19.05 0.87 4.82
C ILE A 307 -19.82 1.26 6.10
N ASP A 308 -19.66 0.51 7.17
CA ASP A 308 -20.30 0.81 8.46
C ASP A 308 -19.75 2.15 9.05
N THR A 309 -18.46 2.40 8.90
CA THR A 309 -17.86 3.68 9.30
C THR A 309 -18.42 4.84 8.47
N LEU A 310 -18.63 4.65 7.16
CA LEU A 310 -19.25 5.66 6.29
C LEU A 310 -20.69 5.98 6.69
N LYS A 311 -21.45 4.98 7.13
CA LYS A 311 -22.81 5.18 7.68
C LYS A 311 -22.78 6.01 8.96
N LEU A 312 -21.86 5.68 9.89
CA LEU A 312 -21.68 6.46 11.14
C LEU A 312 -21.33 7.92 10.87
N LEU A 313 -20.50 8.16 9.86
CA LEU A 313 -20.12 9.51 9.42
C LEU A 313 -21.20 10.21 8.59
N LYS A 314 -22.37 9.61 8.38
CA LYS A 314 -23.46 10.10 7.53
C LYS A 314 -22.99 10.40 6.09
N LYS A 315 -22.01 9.66 5.61
CA LYS A 315 -21.49 9.73 4.23
C LYS A 315 -22.12 8.68 3.32
N ALA A 316 -22.90 7.76 3.88
CA ALA A 316 -23.69 6.77 3.17
C ALA A 316 -25.05 6.63 3.83
N ASP A 317 -26.14 6.90 3.10
CA ASP A 317 -27.52 6.71 3.59
C ASP A 317 -27.92 5.22 3.49
N ARG A 318 -27.38 4.50 2.53
CA ARG A 318 -27.62 3.06 2.29
C ARG A 318 -26.32 2.27 2.39
N GLY A 319 -26.41 1.02 2.78
CA GLY A 319 -25.26 0.12 2.80
C GLY A 319 -24.95 -0.39 1.39
N LEU A 320 -23.68 -0.39 1.02
CA LEU A 320 -23.17 -1.08 -0.16
C LEU A 320 -23.17 -2.60 0.13
N ASN A 321 -23.63 -3.41 -0.82
CA ASN A 321 -23.55 -4.86 -0.68
C ASN A 321 -22.14 -5.34 -1.05
N VAL A 322 -21.37 -5.81 -0.06
CA VAL A 322 -19.98 -6.25 -0.22
C VAL A 322 -19.85 -7.36 -1.27
N GLU A 323 -20.75 -8.35 -1.27
CA GLU A 323 -20.72 -9.49 -2.20
C GLU A 323 -20.98 -9.08 -3.66
N GLN A 324 -21.67 -7.97 -3.87
CA GLN A 324 -21.90 -7.40 -5.21
C GLN A 324 -20.83 -6.38 -5.61
N PHE A 325 -20.14 -5.80 -4.64
CA PHE A 325 -19.09 -4.79 -4.85
C PHE A 325 -17.73 -5.42 -5.10
N VAL A 326 -17.41 -6.52 -4.42
CA VAL A 326 -16.16 -7.28 -4.60
C VAL A 326 -16.36 -8.35 -5.67
N ASP A 327 -15.60 -8.26 -6.76
CA ASP A 327 -15.66 -9.21 -7.86
C ASP A 327 -14.27 -9.81 -8.14
N ASP A 328 -14.05 -11.03 -7.67
CA ASP A 328 -12.77 -11.72 -7.82
C ASP A 328 -12.62 -12.54 -9.12
N ARG A 329 -13.65 -12.56 -9.99
CA ARG A 329 -13.59 -13.34 -11.24
C ARG A 329 -12.43 -12.96 -12.14
N TYR A 330 -12.15 -11.66 -12.26
CA TYR A 330 -11.09 -11.14 -13.14
C TYR A 330 -9.70 -11.46 -12.63
N ILE A 331 -9.45 -11.32 -11.31
CA ILE A 331 -8.14 -11.67 -10.74
C ILE A 331 -7.92 -13.18 -10.76
N ARG A 332 -8.96 -13.99 -10.55
CA ARG A 332 -8.89 -15.45 -10.74
C ARG A 332 -8.49 -15.81 -12.16
N ALA A 333 -9.07 -15.15 -13.16
CA ALA A 333 -8.70 -15.36 -14.57
C ALA A 333 -7.23 -14.97 -14.83
N ALA A 334 -6.75 -13.85 -14.26
CA ALA A 334 -5.37 -13.44 -14.37
C ALA A 334 -4.39 -14.45 -13.75
N PHE A 335 -4.70 -14.99 -12.56
CA PHE A 335 -3.91 -16.07 -11.93
C PHE A 335 -3.86 -17.31 -12.83
N LYS A 336 -5.01 -17.75 -13.33
CA LYS A 336 -5.10 -18.91 -14.24
C LYS A 336 -4.25 -18.69 -15.51
N ALA A 337 -4.33 -17.51 -16.10
CA ALA A 337 -3.54 -17.16 -17.29
C ALA A 337 -2.03 -17.13 -17.02
N ALA A 338 -1.62 -16.84 -15.78
CA ALA A 338 -0.24 -16.90 -15.32
C ALA A 338 0.21 -18.29 -14.88
N GLY A 339 -0.68 -19.30 -14.94
CA GLY A 339 -0.39 -20.66 -14.46
C GLY A 339 -0.31 -20.78 -12.92
N ALA A 340 -0.91 -19.82 -12.19
CA ALA A 340 -0.89 -19.77 -10.74
C ALA A 340 -2.24 -20.22 -10.14
N ASP A 341 -2.19 -20.74 -8.92
CA ASP A 341 -3.36 -21.20 -8.18
C ASP A 341 -3.85 -20.09 -7.23
N TYR A 342 -4.96 -19.46 -7.57
CA TYR A 342 -5.59 -18.43 -6.76
C TYR A 342 -6.07 -18.95 -5.40
N ASP A 343 -6.66 -20.16 -5.35
CA ASP A 343 -7.21 -20.70 -4.11
C ASP A 343 -6.11 -21.14 -3.13
N ALA A 344 -4.97 -21.57 -3.64
CA ALA A 344 -3.77 -21.80 -2.84
C ALA A 344 -3.22 -20.47 -2.29
N ALA A 345 -3.12 -19.42 -3.11
CA ALA A 345 -2.71 -18.08 -2.68
C ALA A 345 -3.68 -17.48 -1.67
N LEU A 346 -4.99 -17.64 -1.86
CA LEU A 346 -6.03 -17.18 -0.93
C LEU A 346 -5.86 -17.75 0.48
N LYS A 347 -5.42 -18.99 0.59
CA LYS A 347 -5.19 -19.71 1.86
C LYS A 347 -3.80 -19.46 2.44
N ASN A 348 -2.91 -18.83 1.69
CA ASN A 348 -1.54 -18.58 2.13
C ASN A 348 -1.47 -17.23 2.86
N TYR A 349 -1.22 -17.26 4.17
CA TYR A 349 -1.03 -16.09 5.03
C TYR A 349 0.45 -15.81 5.32
N ALA A 350 1.36 -16.60 4.77
CA ALA A 350 2.79 -16.39 4.96
C ALA A 350 3.22 -15.11 4.24
N GLN A 351 4.01 -14.31 4.92
CA GLN A 351 4.71 -13.19 4.29
C GLN A 351 5.74 -13.72 3.29
N GLN A 352 6.16 -12.86 2.34
CA GLN A 352 7.25 -13.22 1.45
C GLN A 352 8.50 -13.57 2.28
N PRO A 353 9.05 -14.80 2.15
CA PRO A 353 10.17 -15.22 2.96
C PRO A 353 11.42 -14.44 2.61
N LEU A 354 12.28 -14.25 3.60
CA LEU A 354 13.63 -13.74 3.40
C LEU A 354 14.55 -14.92 3.10
N THR A 355 15.06 -15.00 1.87
CA THR A 355 16.15 -15.93 1.51
C THR A 355 17.43 -15.10 1.44
N ALA A 356 18.25 -15.20 2.46
CA ALA A 356 19.48 -14.41 2.56
C ALA A 356 20.61 -15.19 3.20
N LYS A 357 21.83 -14.71 2.93
CA LYS A 357 23.04 -15.13 3.65
C LYS A 357 23.45 -14.02 4.61
N ASP A 358 23.92 -14.42 5.76
CA ASP A 358 24.52 -13.51 6.72
C ASP A 358 25.78 -12.86 6.11
N ALA A 359 25.81 -11.52 6.14
CA ALA A 359 26.86 -10.76 5.47
C ALA A 359 28.25 -10.89 6.15
N LEU A 360 28.31 -11.32 7.40
CA LEU A 360 29.56 -11.52 8.13
C LEU A 360 30.13 -12.94 7.92
N THR A 361 29.26 -13.93 7.92
CA THR A 361 29.68 -15.34 7.94
C THR A 361 29.49 -16.06 6.61
N GLY A 362 28.68 -15.50 5.71
CA GLY A 362 28.29 -16.12 4.44
C GLY A 362 27.32 -17.32 4.58
N LYS A 363 26.91 -17.67 5.81
CA LYS A 363 25.98 -18.76 6.07
C LYS A 363 24.56 -18.36 5.72
N ALA A 364 23.73 -19.34 5.32
CA ALA A 364 22.31 -19.13 5.16
C ALA A 364 21.69 -18.69 6.50
N ILE A 365 20.71 -17.77 6.43
CA ILE A 365 19.92 -17.36 7.59
C ILE A 365 18.66 -18.21 7.61
N ASP A 366 18.61 -19.16 8.54
CA ASP A 366 17.50 -20.12 8.66
C ASP A 366 16.36 -19.58 9.53
N ASP A 367 16.66 -18.66 10.47
CA ASP A 367 15.68 -18.02 11.35
C ASP A 367 15.57 -16.53 11.07
N ALA A 368 14.51 -16.18 10.37
CA ALA A 368 14.25 -14.80 9.98
C ALA A 368 13.68 -13.91 11.11
N ARG A 369 13.33 -14.49 12.27
CA ARG A 369 12.69 -13.74 13.40
C ARG A 369 13.61 -12.69 14.03
N HIS A 370 14.93 -12.88 13.94
CA HIS A 370 15.93 -12.00 14.54
C HIS A 370 16.74 -11.22 13.51
N VAL A 371 16.43 -11.42 12.23
CA VAL A 371 17.18 -10.81 11.13
C VAL A 371 17.15 -9.28 11.26
N ALA A 372 18.29 -8.69 10.97
CA ALA A 372 18.38 -7.26 10.69
C ALA A 372 19.08 -7.05 9.35
N GLN A 373 18.83 -5.91 8.74
CA GLN A 373 19.33 -5.60 7.42
C GLN A 373 19.89 -4.19 7.36
N ILE A 374 20.92 -3.98 6.52
CA ILE A 374 21.49 -2.65 6.26
C ILE A 374 21.47 -2.41 4.75
N TRP A 375 20.85 -1.32 4.33
CA TRP A 375 20.92 -0.85 2.96
C TRP A 375 21.97 0.23 2.82
N VAL A 376 23.08 -0.10 2.21
CA VAL A 376 24.18 0.84 1.93
C VAL A 376 23.87 1.51 0.59
N ARG A 377 23.99 2.85 0.52
CA ARG A 377 23.73 3.60 -0.70
C ARG A 377 24.70 3.17 -1.81
N GLY A 378 24.15 2.98 -3.00
CA GLY A 378 24.91 2.51 -4.17
C GLY A 378 25.12 0.99 -4.23
N GLU A 379 24.69 0.24 -3.24
CA GLU A 379 24.66 -1.23 -3.31
C GLU A 379 23.32 -1.73 -3.87
N PRO A 380 23.35 -2.68 -4.82
CA PRO A 380 22.14 -3.15 -5.50
C PRO A 380 21.27 -4.07 -4.63
N ARG A 381 21.80 -4.54 -3.50
CA ARG A 381 21.12 -5.44 -2.57
C ARG A 381 21.32 -5.01 -1.13
N VAL A 382 20.29 -5.20 -0.34
CA VAL A 382 20.33 -5.00 1.11
C VAL A 382 21.14 -6.12 1.74
N ARG A 383 22.07 -5.76 2.63
CA ARG A 383 22.86 -6.74 3.41
C ARG A 383 22.01 -7.30 4.53
N SER A 384 22.03 -8.58 4.75
CA SER A 384 21.30 -9.26 5.84
C SER A 384 22.27 -9.77 6.91
N TYR A 385 21.84 -9.73 8.16
CA TYR A 385 22.58 -10.19 9.32
C TYR A 385 21.68 -11.09 10.17
N ALA A 386 22.25 -12.10 10.81
CA ALA A 386 21.48 -13.06 11.58
C ALA A 386 20.81 -12.45 12.84
N SER A 387 21.29 -11.27 13.29
CA SER A 387 20.72 -10.58 14.46
C SER A 387 20.84 -9.07 14.36
N ALA A 388 19.98 -8.38 15.13
CA ALA A 388 20.06 -6.92 15.32
C ALA A 388 21.40 -6.50 15.93
N GLN A 389 21.95 -7.30 16.84
CA GLN A 389 23.25 -7.09 17.46
C GLN A 389 24.38 -7.00 16.43
N GLU A 390 24.41 -7.98 15.50
CA GLU A 390 25.41 -8.01 14.40
C GLU A 390 25.28 -6.83 13.48
N ALA A 391 24.04 -6.53 13.03
CA ALA A 391 23.77 -5.41 12.14
C ALA A 391 24.17 -4.06 12.76
N LEU A 392 23.78 -3.79 14.00
CA LEU A 392 24.08 -2.52 14.67
C LEU A 392 25.59 -2.35 14.93
N GLY A 393 26.29 -3.44 15.27
CA GLY A 393 27.73 -3.41 15.36
C GLY A 393 28.42 -3.18 14.02
N GLU A 394 27.88 -3.74 12.92
CA GLU A 394 28.41 -3.50 11.57
C GLU A 394 28.09 -2.10 11.06
N LEU A 395 26.94 -1.53 11.43
CA LEU A 395 26.60 -0.15 11.15
C LEU A 395 27.66 0.83 11.64
N ALA A 396 28.21 0.60 12.85
CA ALA A 396 29.27 1.45 13.39
C ALA A 396 30.54 1.40 12.52
N LYS A 397 30.93 0.23 12.04
CA LYS A 397 32.08 0.07 11.13
C LYS A 397 31.84 0.73 9.78
N LEU A 398 30.66 0.54 9.20
CA LEU A 398 30.31 1.16 7.91
C LEU A 398 30.38 2.69 8.01
N LYS A 399 29.90 3.28 9.11
CA LYS A 399 30.02 4.72 9.38
C LYS A 399 31.47 5.17 9.52
N GLN A 400 32.31 4.40 10.23
CA GLN A 400 33.75 4.68 10.34
C GLN A 400 34.47 4.62 8.99
N GLN A 401 34.02 3.77 8.09
CA GLN A 401 34.50 3.65 6.72
C GLN A 401 33.97 4.74 5.76
N GLY A 402 33.15 5.67 6.26
CA GLY A 402 32.54 6.73 5.45
C GLY A 402 31.45 6.22 4.50
N LYS A 403 30.89 5.01 4.72
CA LYS A 403 29.79 4.48 3.91
C LYS A 403 28.50 5.20 4.26
N GLU A 404 27.78 5.64 3.24
CA GLU A 404 26.43 6.18 3.43
C GLU A 404 25.43 5.05 3.51
N VAL A 405 24.67 5.02 4.62
CA VAL A 405 23.63 4.02 4.88
C VAL A 405 22.26 4.65 4.63
N ARG A 406 21.46 4.06 3.74
CA ARG A 406 20.07 4.48 3.47
C ARG A 406 19.18 4.18 4.66
N ALA A 407 19.21 2.94 5.12
CA ALA A 407 18.39 2.47 6.24
C ALA A 407 19.00 1.26 6.93
N VAL A 408 18.59 1.08 8.18
CA VAL A 408 18.76 -0.17 8.95
C VAL A 408 17.38 -0.70 9.29
N TYR A 409 17.15 -1.98 9.06
CA TYR A 409 15.92 -2.66 9.39
C TYR A 409 16.15 -3.72 10.45
N ALA A 410 15.15 -3.93 11.30
CA ALA A 410 15.08 -5.05 12.22
C ALA A 410 13.73 -5.75 12.07
N GLN A 411 13.62 -7.03 12.47
CA GLN A 411 12.35 -7.73 12.54
C GLN A 411 11.74 -7.57 13.92
N ALA A 412 10.44 -7.23 13.95
CA ALA A 412 9.69 -7.18 15.20
C ALA A 412 9.60 -8.58 15.81
N SER A 413 10.03 -8.72 17.06
CA SER A 413 10.10 -10.02 17.73
C SER A 413 8.75 -10.64 18.05
N ASP A 414 7.69 -9.82 18.12
CA ASP A 414 6.31 -10.24 18.40
C ASP A 414 5.50 -10.56 17.14
N SER A 415 5.71 -9.82 16.05
CA SER A 415 4.90 -9.90 14.82
C SER A 415 5.67 -10.39 13.60
N GLY A 416 7.00 -10.37 13.63
CA GLY A 416 7.85 -10.73 12.51
C GLY A 416 7.86 -9.72 11.36
N ILE A 417 7.22 -8.55 11.50
CA ILE A 417 7.22 -7.51 10.47
C ILE A 417 8.54 -6.72 10.48
N LYS A 418 8.87 -6.17 9.33
CA LYS A 418 10.05 -5.31 9.17
C LYS A 418 9.82 -3.93 9.79
N LEU A 419 10.81 -3.44 10.53
CA LEU A 419 10.82 -2.14 11.17
C LEU A 419 12.00 -1.29 10.68
N LEU A 420 11.84 0.03 10.65
CA LEU A 420 12.99 0.95 10.63
C LEU A 420 13.68 0.86 12.00
N ALA A 421 14.90 0.36 12.04
CA ALA A 421 15.62 0.17 13.32
C ALA A 421 15.82 1.49 14.07
N SER A 422 15.98 2.62 13.36
CA SER A 422 16.10 3.95 13.95
C SER A 422 14.87 4.40 14.74
N GLN A 423 13.72 3.79 14.50
CA GLN A 423 12.45 4.10 15.17
C GLN A 423 11.95 2.95 16.06
N ALA A 424 12.63 1.81 16.01
CA ALA A 424 12.29 0.64 16.82
C ALA A 424 12.73 0.82 18.28
N TRP A 425 12.00 0.16 19.16
CA TRP A 425 12.37 -0.06 20.55
C TRP A 425 12.99 -1.45 20.68
N PHE A 426 14.01 -1.56 21.52
CA PHE A 426 14.74 -2.80 21.72
C PHE A 426 14.65 -3.24 23.17
N VAL A 427 14.61 -4.56 23.39
CA VAL A 427 14.81 -5.14 24.70
C VAL A 427 16.11 -5.93 24.69
N LEU A 428 17.07 -5.50 25.50
CA LEU A 428 18.30 -6.23 25.73
C LEU A 428 17.99 -7.36 26.72
N GLY A 429 17.98 -8.58 26.23
CA GLY A 429 17.77 -9.79 27.03
C GLY A 429 18.97 -10.11 27.93
N LYS A 430 18.75 -11.00 28.90
CA LYS A 430 19.81 -11.51 29.80
C LYS A 430 20.90 -12.30 29.04
N ASP A 431 20.55 -12.85 27.93
CA ASP A 431 21.45 -13.56 26.98
C ASP A 431 22.23 -12.60 26.07
N GLY A 432 22.01 -11.30 26.17
CA GLY A 432 22.63 -10.27 25.36
C GLY A 432 21.95 -10.06 24.01
N ALA A 433 20.86 -10.78 23.68
CA ALA A 433 20.11 -10.59 22.44
C ALA A 433 19.33 -9.29 22.45
N LEU A 434 19.26 -8.63 21.29
CA LEU A 434 18.44 -7.45 21.06
C LEU A 434 17.15 -7.86 20.34
N ASN A 435 16.02 -7.75 21.04
CA ASN A 435 14.69 -8.00 20.50
C ASN A 435 14.03 -6.68 20.13
N ALA A 436 13.59 -6.53 18.88
CA ALA A 436 13.02 -5.28 18.35
C ALA A 436 11.49 -5.27 18.42
N PHE A 437 10.92 -4.08 18.65
CA PHE A 437 9.48 -3.84 18.75
C PHE A 437 9.12 -2.51 18.07
N LEU A 438 7.92 -2.46 17.48
CA LEU A 438 7.43 -1.25 16.82
C LEU A 438 7.16 -0.12 17.82
N LEU A 439 6.50 -0.45 18.94
CA LEU A 439 6.06 0.52 19.95
C LEU A 439 6.75 0.29 21.30
N LYS A 440 6.99 1.38 22.00
CA LYS A 440 7.59 1.33 23.35
C LYS A 440 6.80 0.43 24.30
N GLU A 441 5.49 0.55 24.30
CA GLU A 441 4.59 -0.25 25.13
C GLU A 441 4.75 -1.76 24.89
N GLN A 442 4.97 -2.19 23.62
CA GLN A 442 5.24 -3.59 23.30
C GLN A 442 6.56 -4.05 23.91
N ALA A 443 7.62 -3.25 23.78
CA ALA A 443 8.92 -3.52 24.39
C ALA A 443 8.83 -3.61 25.91
N GLU A 444 8.12 -2.69 26.56
CA GLU A 444 7.91 -2.66 28.01
C GLU A 444 7.15 -3.90 28.50
N ARG A 445 6.07 -4.30 27.81
CA ARG A 445 5.34 -5.54 28.15
C ARG A 445 6.22 -6.78 27.99
N TYR A 446 7.01 -6.84 26.91
CA TYR A 446 7.93 -7.95 26.71
C TYR A 446 8.99 -8.02 27.83
N ALA A 447 9.60 -6.89 28.20
CA ALA A 447 10.60 -6.81 29.26
C ALA A 447 10.02 -7.20 30.62
N GLN A 448 8.78 -6.82 30.93
CA GLN A 448 8.08 -7.24 32.14
C GLN A 448 7.88 -8.75 32.22
N SER A 449 7.55 -9.39 31.11
CA SER A 449 7.23 -10.83 31.04
C SER A 449 8.48 -11.71 30.96
N ASN A 450 9.53 -11.26 30.24
CA ASN A 450 10.71 -12.07 29.90
C ASN A 450 11.99 -11.58 30.61
N GLY A 451 11.92 -10.43 31.27
CA GLY A 451 13.09 -9.71 31.77
C GLY A 451 13.83 -8.98 30.63
N GLY A 452 14.81 -8.20 31.01
CA GLY A 452 15.60 -7.39 30.09
C GLY A 452 15.40 -5.89 30.29
N GLU A 453 16.12 -5.09 29.51
CA GLU A 453 16.12 -3.63 29.60
C GLU A 453 15.68 -3.00 28.30
N VAL A 454 14.68 -2.12 28.38
CA VAL A 454 14.18 -1.38 27.20
C VAL A 454 15.19 -0.32 26.80
N ARG A 455 15.52 -0.26 25.52
CA ARG A 455 16.45 0.69 24.92
C ARG A 455 15.86 1.28 23.64
N ASP A 456 16.22 2.52 23.35
CA ASP A 456 16.04 3.10 22.04
C ASP A 456 17.16 2.63 21.09
N PHE A 457 17.08 3.08 19.84
CA PHE A 457 18.08 2.75 18.82
C PHE A 457 19.51 3.16 19.21
N ALA A 458 19.68 4.31 19.86
CA ALA A 458 20.99 4.79 20.26
C ALA A 458 21.60 3.89 21.34
N GLY A 459 20.81 3.55 22.38
CA GLY A 459 21.21 2.63 23.44
C GLY A 459 21.49 1.22 22.93
N ALA A 460 20.67 0.71 22.02
CA ALA A 460 20.88 -0.59 21.37
C ALA A 460 22.18 -0.60 20.52
N SER A 461 22.43 0.48 19.77
CA SER A 461 23.65 0.62 18.98
C SER A 461 24.92 0.70 19.82
N GLN A 462 24.88 1.43 20.95
CA GLN A 462 26.01 1.48 21.90
C GLN A 462 26.29 0.08 22.49
N GLN A 463 25.24 -0.63 22.89
CA GLN A 463 25.36 -2.00 23.40
C GLN A 463 25.99 -2.95 22.37
N ALA A 464 25.53 -2.89 21.11
CA ALA A 464 26.04 -3.75 20.05
C ALA A 464 27.53 -3.51 19.75
N VAL A 465 28.03 -2.29 19.91
CA VAL A 465 29.45 -1.97 19.79
C VAL A 465 30.25 -2.46 21.00
N ALA A 466 29.71 -2.32 22.22
CA ALA A 466 30.39 -2.71 23.46
C ALA A 466 30.53 -4.23 23.63
N SER A 467 29.67 -5.02 22.95
CA SER A 467 29.63 -6.49 23.02
C SER A 467 30.56 -7.18 22.01
N ARG A 468 31.34 -6.43 21.23
CA ARG A 468 32.33 -6.93 20.25
C ARG A 468 33.75 -6.82 20.82
#